data_309c7ced84dda963689cb91908a2f72b
#
_entry.id   309c7ced84dda963689cb91908a2f72b
#
_cell.length_a   1.000
_cell.length_b   1.000
_cell.length_c   1.000
_cell.angle_alpha   90.00
_cell.angle_beta   90.00
_cell.angle_gamma   90.00
#
_symmetry.space_group_name_H-M   'P 1'
#
loop_
_entity.id
_entity.type
_entity.pdbx_description
1 polymer ?
#
loop_
_entity_poly.entity_id
_entity_poly.type
_entity_poly.pdbx_seq_one_letter_code
_entity_poly.pdbx_strand_id
1 'polypeptide(L)'
;LQKGAVTANRNVAVPQCAYSTVIQLRDWLPDAVGGVCWFGMDNPGQSPRVPIFCGTTDLPEMFKICGNHRYRLDAALWHYRQANKLATVRWGNARKILEKNLLHFERKGVEELTMVEQRYAELLKSQGEEAAKAYLTDYTKDCIGATLLRWDEMTAKYWNDYRFGF
;
A
#
# COMPACT_ATOMS: atom_id res chain seq x y z
N LEU A 1 -17.92 11.65 -39.69
CA LEU A 1 -17.72 11.06 -38.37
C LEU A 1 -18.52 11.90 -37.36
N GLN A 2 -19.70 11.40 -36.92
CA GLN A 2 -20.40 11.98 -35.79
C GLN A 2 -19.48 11.88 -34.57
N LYS A 3 -19.15 13.01 -33.97
CA LYS A 3 -18.49 13.06 -32.65
C LYS A 3 -19.51 12.61 -31.58
N GLY A 4 -19.68 11.31 -31.43
CA GLY A 4 -20.41 10.78 -30.28
C GLY A 4 -19.60 11.06 -29.02
N ALA A 5 -20.24 11.67 -28.02
CA ALA A 5 -19.64 11.77 -26.69
C ALA A 5 -19.44 10.35 -26.14
N VAL A 6 -18.17 9.91 -26.08
CA VAL A 6 -17.87 8.63 -25.42
C VAL A 6 -17.90 8.89 -23.91
N THR A 7 -18.93 8.41 -23.24
CA THR A 7 -18.95 8.41 -21.79
C THR A 7 -18.04 7.29 -21.32
N ALA A 8 -16.86 7.64 -20.82
CA ALA A 8 -15.96 6.67 -20.22
C ALA A 8 -16.60 6.11 -18.94
N ASN A 9 -16.71 4.79 -18.85
CA ASN A 9 -17.11 4.14 -17.62
C ASN A 9 -16.09 4.43 -16.53
N ARG A 10 -16.58 4.88 -15.37
CA ARG A 10 -15.72 5.14 -14.22
C ARG A 10 -15.26 3.81 -13.61
N ASN A 11 -13.98 3.56 -13.60
CA ASN A 11 -13.38 2.41 -12.92
C ASN A 11 -13.33 2.63 -11.40
N VAL A 12 -13.15 1.55 -10.62
CA VAL A 12 -12.92 1.62 -9.18
C VAL A 12 -11.61 2.35 -8.88
N ALA A 13 -10.56 2.06 -9.67
CA ALA A 13 -9.28 2.73 -9.57
C ALA A 13 -9.30 4.09 -10.27
N VAL A 14 -9.61 5.14 -9.53
CA VAL A 14 -9.60 6.52 -10.04
C VAL A 14 -8.51 7.35 -9.37
N PRO A 15 -7.91 8.33 -10.09
CA PRO A 15 -6.84 9.19 -9.56
C PRO A 15 -7.23 10.04 -8.34
N GLN A 16 -8.52 10.19 -8.08
CA GLN A 16 -9.06 10.97 -6.95
C GLN A 16 -9.20 10.15 -5.67
N CYS A 17 -9.01 8.83 -5.73
CA CYS A 17 -9.06 7.99 -4.53
C CYS A 17 -8.01 8.48 -3.52
N ALA A 18 -8.41 8.54 -2.25
CA ALA A 18 -7.50 8.81 -1.15
C ALA A 18 -6.93 7.51 -0.57
N TYR A 19 -7.72 6.44 -0.59
CA TYR A 19 -7.35 5.12 -0.12
C TYR A 19 -8.25 4.04 -0.73
N SER A 20 -7.85 2.80 -0.58
CA SER A 20 -8.65 1.60 -0.89
C SER A 20 -8.40 0.53 0.16
N THR A 21 -9.44 -0.26 0.43
CA THR A 21 -9.36 -1.38 1.38
C THR A 21 -9.96 -2.64 0.77
N VAL A 22 -9.33 -3.78 1.11
CA VAL A 22 -9.91 -5.12 0.93
C VAL A 22 -9.85 -5.80 2.29
N ILE A 23 -11.00 -6.25 2.78
CA ILE A 23 -11.08 -6.93 4.09
C ILE A 23 -11.11 -8.43 3.86
N GLN A 24 -10.21 -9.14 4.52
CA GLN A 24 -10.15 -10.59 4.52
C GLN A 24 -10.38 -11.10 5.95
N LEU A 25 -11.39 -11.92 6.13
CA LEU A 25 -11.76 -12.54 7.41
C LEU A 25 -11.61 -14.05 7.30
N ARG A 26 -10.99 -14.66 8.32
CA ARG A 26 -10.72 -16.10 8.38
C ARG A 26 -11.06 -16.59 9.78
N ASP A 27 -12.23 -17.18 9.91
CA ASP A 27 -12.86 -17.62 11.17
C ASP A 27 -12.18 -18.83 11.83
N TRP A 28 -11.30 -19.51 11.08
CA TRP A 28 -10.50 -20.64 11.59
C TRP A 28 -9.18 -20.21 12.27
N LEU A 29 -8.90 -18.91 12.34
CA LEU A 29 -7.72 -18.31 12.97
C LEU A 29 -8.15 -17.43 14.15
N PRO A 30 -7.25 -17.20 15.15
CA PRO A 30 -7.49 -16.19 16.17
C PRO A 30 -7.75 -14.81 15.55
N ASP A 31 -8.70 -14.05 16.10
CA ASP A 31 -9.17 -12.77 15.55
C ASP A 31 -8.03 -11.80 15.23
N ALA A 32 -7.01 -11.74 16.10
CA ALA A 32 -5.88 -10.84 15.93
C ALA A 32 -5.10 -11.05 14.62
N VAL A 33 -4.98 -12.28 14.15
CA VAL A 33 -4.27 -12.64 12.91
C VAL A 33 -5.23 -13.05 11.79
N GLY A 34 -6.44 -13.48 12.13
CA GLY A 34 -7.48 -13.94 11.20
C GLY A 34 -8.09 -12.82 10.38
N GLY A 35 -8.23 -11.63 10.95
CA GLY A 35 -8.69 -10.44 10.26
C GLY A 35 -7.54 -9.62 9.69
N VAL A 36 -7.58 -9.34 8.37
CA VAL A 36 -6.59 -8.52 7.68
C VAL A 36 -7.30 -7.45 6.85
N CYS A 37 -6.93 -6.21 7.06
CA CYS A 37 -7.25 -5.09 6.19
C CYS A 37 -6.08 -4.85 5.23
N TRP A 38 -6.26 -5.19 3.97
CA TRP A 38 -5.35 -4.81 2.90
C TRP A 38 -5.59 -3.35 2.54
N PHE A 39 -4.72 -2.48 3.03
CA PHE A 39 -4.90 -1.04 2.95
C PHE A 39 -3.91 -0.41 1.96
N GLY A 40 -4.42 0.37 1.00
CA GLY A 40 -3.61 1.12 0.05
C GLY A 40 -4.00 2.60 0.04
N MET A 41 -3.03 3.48 -0.01
CA MET A 41 -3.23 4.92 -0.14
C MET A 41 -3.17 5.36 -1.59
N ASP A 42 -3.86 6.45 -1.94
CA ASP A 42 -3.96 7.03 -3.28
C ASP A 42 -4.69 6.12 -4.28
N ASN A 43 -4.36 6.19 -5.56
CA ASN A 43 -5.00 5.44 -6.63
C ASN A 43 -4.79 3.93 -6.46
N PRO A 44 -5.87 3.13 -6.29
CA PRO A 44 -5.76 1.69 -6.06
C PRO A 44 -5.18 0.89 -7.24
N GLY A 45 -5.10 1.47 -8.42
CA GLY A 45 -4.41 0.87 -9.58
C GLY A 45 -2.93 1.23 -9.68
N GLN A 46 -2.41 2.03 -8.76
CA GLN A 46 -1.03 2.54 -8.80
C GLN A 46 -0.30 2.42 -7.46
N SER A 47 -0.99 2.10 -6.38
CA SER A 47 -0.41 1.95 -5.04
C SER A 47 -0.68 0.54 -4.50
N PRO A 48 0.30 -0.09 -3.83
CA PRO A 48 0.14 -1.41 -3.27
C PRO A 48 -0.75 -1.37 -2.03
N ARG A 49 -1.37 -2.48 -1.74
CA ARG A 49 -2.03 -2.71 -0.46
C ARG A 49 -1.08 -3.41 0.49
N VAL A 50 -0.97 -2.87 1.69
CA VAL A 50 -0.21 -3.44 2.79
C VAL A 50 -1.14 -4.14 3.77
N PRO A 51 -0.73 -5.26 4.40
CA PRO A 51 -1.55 -5.95 5.37
C PRO A 51 -1.52 -5.21 6.72
N ILE A 52 -2.71 -4.89 7.23
CA ILE A 52 -2.92 -4.41 8.59
C ILE A 52 -3.79 -5.45 9.29
N PHE A 53 -3.22 -6.16 10.25
CA PHE A 53 -3.92 -7.20 11.00
C PHE A 53 -4.81 -6.60 12.09
N CYS A 54 -5.88 -7.30 12.48
CA CYS A 54 -6.72 -6.88 13.60
C CYS A 54 -5.94 -6.76 14.92
N GLY A 55 -4.87 -7.53 15.08
CA GLY A 55 -3.98 -7.46 16.24
C GLY A 55 -2.90 -6.38 16.17
N THR A 56 -2.82 -5.61 15.08
CA THR A 56 -1.90 -4.47 14.97
C THR A 56 -2.30 -3.37 15.94
N THR A 57 -1.40 -2.98 16.85
CA THR A 57 -1.69 -2.02 17.93
C THR A 57 -1.20 -0.62 17.63
N ASP A 58 -0.31 -0.45 16.65
CA ASP A 58 0.25 0.85 16.27
C ASP A 58 0.63 0.89 14.79
N LEU A 59 0.61 2.08 14.20
CA LEU A 59 1.01 2.35 12.83
C LEU A 59 2.09 3.45 12.80
N PRO A 60 2.92 3.52 11.74
CA PRO A 60 3.84 4.64 11.56
C PRO A 60 3.10 5.98 11.60
N GLU A 61 3.72 7.00 12.21
CA GLU A 61 3.09 8.33 12.37
C GLU A 61 2.59 8.92 11.05
N MET A 62 3.32 8.70 9.95
CA MET A 62 2.91 9.15 8.62
C MET A 62 1.56 8.57 8.16
N PHE A 63 1.16 7.39 8.65
CA PHE A 63 -0.13 6.76 8.37
C PHE A 63 -1.27 7.33 9.19
N LYS A 64 -0.97 7.99 10.30
CA LYS A 64 -1.94 8.64 11.20
C LYS A 64 -2.27 10.07 10.76
N ILE A 65 -1.52 10.63 9.80
CA ILE A 65 -1.67 12.01 9.36
C ILE A 65 -2.50 12.07 8.06
N CYS A 66 -3.59 12.84 8.10
CA CYS A 66 -4.39 13.11 6.91
C CYS A 66 -3.65 14.06 5.97
N GLY A 67 -3.29 13.57 4.78
CA GLY A 67 -2.63 14.33 3.70
C GLY A 67 -3.58 14.84 2.60
N ASN A 68 -4.89 14.59 2.70
CA ASN A 68 -5.80 14.80 1.58
C ASN A 68 -6.07 16.28 1.26
N HIS A 69 -6.00 17.16 2.25
CA HIS A 69 -6.36 18.57 2.08
C HIS A 69 -5.22 19.46 1.57
N ARG A 70 -3.97 19.06 1.77
CA ARG A 70 -2.80 19.84 1.32
C ARG A 70 -1.58 18.95 1.17
N TYR A 71 -0.64 19.39 0.35
CA TYR A 71 0.68 18.78 0.24
C TYR A 71 1.45 18.84 1.56
N ARG A 72 1.93 17.68 2.03
CA ARG A 72 2.78 17.57 3.22
C ARG A 72 3.55 16.24 3.21
N LEU A 73 4.85 16.31 3.43
CA LEU A 73 5.74 15.15 3.37
C LEU A 73 5.71 14.27 4.63
N ASP A 74 5.10 14.73 5.71
CA ASP A 74 4.88 13.93 6.92
C ASP A 74 3.63 13.04 6.84
N ALA A 75 2.89 13.05 5.73
CA ALA A 75 1.75 12.19 5.48
C ALA A 75 2.06 11.16 4.38
N ALA A 76 1.90 9.88 4.68
CA ALA A 76 2.20 8.77 3.78
C ALA A 76 1.51 8.87 2.41
N LEU A 77 0.30 9.42 2.35
CA LEU A 77 -0.43 9.65 1.10
C LEU A 77 0.43 10.34 0.03
N TRP A 78 1.25 11.32 0.42
CA TRP A 78 2.01 12.11 -0.55
C TRP A 78 3.24 11.40 -1.09
N HIS A 79 3.80 10.43 -0.37
CA HIS A 79 4.86 9.57 -0.89
C HIS A 79 4.35 8.71 -2.06
N TYR A 80 3.16 8.10 -1.91
CA TYR A 80 2.54 7.36 -3.00
C TYR A 80 2.07 8.28 -4.13
N ARG A 81 1.39 9.37 -3.79
CA ARG A 81 0.80 10.30 -4.76
C ARG A 81 1.83 10.97 -5.67
N GLN A 82 3.00 11.33 -5.17
CA GLN A 82 4.07 11.93 -5.98
C GLN A 82 4.53 10.97 -7.09
N ALA A 83 4.91 9.74 -6.74
CA ALA A 83 5.32 8.74 -7.71
C ALA A 83 4.20 8.46 -8.74
N ASN A 84 2.96 8.27 -8.26
CA ASN A 84 1.82 7.98 -9.11
C ASN A 84 1.51 9.13 -10.09
N LYS A 85 1.58 10.37 -9.63
CA LYS A 85 1.38 11.55 -10.50
C LYS A 85 2.50 11.72 -11.51
N LEU A 86 3.75 11.58 -11.11
CA LEU A 86 4.89 11.64 -12.03
C LEU A 86 4.81 10.52 -13.08
N ALA A 87 4.38 9.31 -12.69
CA ALA A 87 4.19 8.22 -13.63
C ALA A 87 3.20 8.56 -14.76
N THR A 88 2.18 9.39 -14.49
CA THR A 88 1.19 9.78 -15.51
C THR A 88 1.76 10.67 -16.61
N VAL A 89 2.85 11.40 -16.33
CA VAL A 89 3.48 12.32 -17.29
C VAL A 89 4.04 11.58 -18.51
N ARG A 90 4.69 10.43 -18.29
CA ARG A 90 5.19 9.54 -19.34
C ARG A 90 4.70 8.11 -19.11
N TRP A 91 3.39 7.93 -19.05
CA TRP A 91 2.73 6.68 -18.67
C TRP A 91 3.26 5.44 -19.39
N GLY A 92 3.49 5.52 -20.68
CA GLY A 92 4.00 4.39 -21.47
C GLY A 92 5.31 3.79 -20.95
N ASN A 93 6.20 4.61 -20.43
CA ASN A 93 7.50 4.20 -19.87
C ASN A 93 7.39 3.86 -18.39
N ALA A 94 6.72 4.73 -17.63
CA ALA A 94 6.61 4.63 -16.18
C ALA A 94 5.75 3.43 -15.74
N ARG A 95 4.70 3.09 -16.50
CA ARG A 95 3.76 2.02 -16.20
C ARG A 95 4.45 0.69 -15.88
N LYS A 96 5.43 0.28 -16.71
CA LYS A 96 6.11 -1.00 -16.53
C LYS A 96 6.85 -1.09 -15.19
N ILE A 97 7.46 0.01 -14.77
CA ILE A 97 8.18 0.09 -13.48
C ILE A 97 7.17 0.07 -12.34
N LEU A 98 6.13 0.86 -12.44
CA LEU A 98 5.08 0.96 -11.42
C LEU A 98 4.36 -0.37 -11.23
N GLU A 99 3.88 -1.00 -12.30
CA GLU A 99 3.18 -2.30 -12.24
C GLU A 99 4.08 -3.41 -11.67
N LYS A 100 5.37 -3.43 -12.05
CA LYS A 100 6.32 -4.40 -11.50
C LYS A 100 6.42 -4.27 -9.97
N ASN A 101 6.56 -3.04 -9.45
CA ASN A 101 6.67 -2.81 -8.02
C ASN A 101 5.34 -3.07 -7.29
N LEU A 102 4.22 -2.63 -7.86
CA LEU A 102 2.88 -2.91 -7.33
C LEU A 102 2.66 -4.42 -7.13
N LEU A 103 2.84 -5.19 -8.20
CA LEU A 103 2.65 -6.64 -8.18
C LEU A 103 3.65 -7.35 -7.24
N HIS A 104 4.88 -6.85 -7.13
CA HIS A 104 5.86 -7.39 -6.19
C HIS A 104 5.36 -7.33 -4.75
N PHE A 105 4.92 -6.16 -4.29
CA PHE A 105 4.47 -5.99 -2.91
C PHE A 105 3.14 -6.71 -2.63
N GLU A 106 2.19 -6.68 -3.56
CA GLU A 106 0.92 -7.37 -3.37
C GLU A 106 1.10 -8.91 -3.33
N ARG A 107 1.93 -9.47 -4.20
CA ARG A 107 2.25 -10.90 -4.17
C ARG A 107 2.99 -11.29 -2.91
N LYS A 108 4.03 -10.55 -2.56
CA LYS A 108 4.80 -10.79 -1.33
C LYS A 108 3.90 -10.82 -0.11
N GLY A 109 3.01 -9.83 0.04
CA GLY A 109 2.08 -9.79 1.17
C GLY A 109 1.18 -11.02 1.26
N VAL A 110 0.67 -11.52 0.12
CA VAL A 110 -0.16 -12.74 0.09
C VAL A 110 0.65 -14.00 0.35
N GLU A 111 1.83 -14.12 -0.24
CA GLU A 111 2.71 -15.29 -0.10
C GLU A 111 3.23 -15.44 1.33
N GLU A 112 3.47 -14.34 2.03
CA GLU A 112 3.98 -14.34 3.42
C GLU A 112 2.91 -14.59 4.49
N LEU A 113 1.61 -14.55 4.16
CA LEU A 113 0.53 -14.71 5.15
C LEU A 113 0.68 -15.96 6.01
N THR A 114 0.93 -17.12 5.39
CA THR A 114 1.06 -18.39 6.12
C THR A 114 2.23 -18.37 7.09
N MET A 115 3.35 -17.77 6.69
CA MET A 115 4.52 -17.61 7.57
C MET A 115 4.19 -16.70 8.77
N VAL A 116 3.49 -15.59 8.53
CA VAL A 116 3.07 -14.66 9.60
C VAL A 116 2.12 -15.35 10.57
N GLU A 117 1.16 -16.13 10.08
CA GLU A 117 0.21 -16.89 10.88
C GLU A 117 0.91 -17.92 11.77
N GLN A 118 1.84 -18.67 11.20
CA GLN A 118 2.64 -19.66 11.95
C GLN A 118 3.47 -18.98 13.04
N ARG A 119 4.15 -17.90 12.69
CA ARG A 119 4.97 -17.16 13.66
C ARG A 119 4.15 -16.54 14.76
N TYR A 120 2.98 -15.97 14.44
CA TYR A 120 2.02 -15.50 15.42
C TYR A 120 1.61 -16.61 16.39
N ALA A 121 1.25 -17.79 15.89
CA ALA A 121 0.82 -18.91 16.71
C ALA A 121 1.94 -19.44 17.63
N GLU A 122 3.20 -19.46 17.16
CA GLU A 122 4.38 -19.81 17.98
C GLU A 122 4.58 -18.79 19.12
N LEU A 123 4.52 -17.50 18.82
CA LEU A 123 4.70 -16.44 19.81
C LEU A 123 3.56 -16.44 20.83
N LEU A 124 2.34 -16.64 20.38
CA LEU A 124 1.17 -16.73 21.26
C LEU A 124 1.34 -17.85 22.31
N LYS A 125 1.87 -19.01 21.89
CA LYS A 125 2.10 -20.16 22.79
C LYS A 125 3.29 -19.97 23.72
N SER A 126 4.36 -19.36 23.24
CA SER A 126 5.64 -19.29 23.97
C SER A 126 5.80 -18.02 24.81
N GLN A 127 5.23 -16.90 24.38
CA GLN A 127 5.47 -15.59 24.96
C GLN A 127 4.17 -14.81 25.28
N GLY A 128 3.00 -15.34 24.86
CA GLY A 128 1.71 -14.75 25.15
C GLY A 128 1.23 -13.75 24.08
N GLU A 129 0.04 -13.22 24.34
CA GLU A 129 -0.72 -12.41 23.37
C GLU A 129 -0.03 -11.09 23.00
N GLU A 130 0.56 -10.41 23.98
CA GLU A 130 1.21 -9.12 23.76
C GLU A 130 2.41 -9.25 22.80
N ALA A 131 3.24 -10.27 22.99
CA ALA A 131 4.37 -10.54 22.10
C ALA A 131 3.92 -10.92 20.68
N ALA A 132 2.85 -11.69 20.56
CA ALA A 132 2.27 -12.07 19.28
C ALA A 132 1.68 -10.86 18.53
N LYS A 133 0.99 -9.96 19.23
CA LYS A 133 0.48 -8.69 18.65
C LYS A 133 1.60 -7.72 18.29
N ALA A 134 2.65 -7.64 19.11
CA ALA A 134 3.84 -6.83 18.79
C ALA A 134 4.47 -7.27 17.47
N TYR A 135 4.61 -8.58 17.26
CA TYR A 135 5.09 -9.12 15.99
C TYR A 135 4.23 -8.70 14.79
N LEU A 136 2.89 -8.77 14.88
CA LEU A 136 1.99 -8.32 13.81
C LEU A 136 2.16 -6.82 13.54
N THR A 137 2.34 -6.04 14.61
CA THR A 137 2.57 -4.61 14.51
C THR A 137 3.86 -4.29 13.78
N ASP A 138 4.96 -4.95 14.15
CA ASP A 138 6.26 -4.76 13.52
C ASP A 138 6.25 -5.20 12.05
N TYR A 139 5.66 -6.37 11.74
CA TYR A 139 5.50 -6.83 10.37
C TYR A 139 4.69 -5.85 9.51
N THR A 140 3.59 -5.31 10.03
CA THR A 140 2.80 -4.28 9.34
C THR A 140 3.63 -3.02 9.09
N LYS A 141 4.38 -2.55 10.10
CA LYS A 141 5.26 -1.37 9.96
C LYS A 141 6.36 -1.59 8.94
N ASP A 142 6.95 -2.76 8.90
CA ASP A 142 7.99 -3.13 7.93
C ASP A 142 7.43 -3.14 6.50
N CYS A 143 6.25 -3.71 6.29
CA CYS A 143 5.57 -3.69 5.00
C CYS A 143 5.29 -2.26 4.53
N ILE A 144 4.78 -1.40 5.43
CA ILE A 144 4.54 0.01 5.16
C ILE A 144 5.85 0.71 4.79
N GLY A 145 6.89 0.56 5.62
CA GLY A 145 8.21 1.18 5.40
C GLY A 145 8.83 0.79 4.06
N ALA A 146 8.77 -0.48 3.71
CA ALA A 146 9.30 -0.99 2.44
C ALA A 146 8.57 -0.40 1.22
N THR A 147 7.25 -0.25 1.28
CA THR A 147 6.48 0.36 0.19
C THR A 147 6.72 1.85 0.08
N LEU A 148 6.79 2.59 1.19
CA LEU A 148 7.11 4.02 1.19
C LEU A 148 8.49 4.28 0.58
N LEU A 149 9.51 3.56 1.03
CA LEU A 149 10.85 3.67 0.49
C LEU A 149 10.87 3.44 -1.03
N ARG A 150 10.18 2.42 -1.51
CA ARG A 150 10.14 2.11 -2.94
C ARG A 150 9.43 3.17 -3.75
N TRP A 151 8.35 3.77 -3.24
CA TRP A 151 7.65 4.86 -3.94
C TRP A 151 8.47 6.14 -3.96
N ASP A 152 9.24 6.44 -2.90
CA ASP A 152 10.20 7.55 -2.88
C ASP A 152 11.34 7.33 -3.89
N GLU A 153 11.89 6.13 -3.97
CA GLU A 153 12.89 5.77 -5.00
C GLU A 153 12.34 5.94 -6.42
N MET A 154 11.08 5.55 -6.67
CA MET A 154 10.43 5.77 -7.96
C MET A 154 10.22 7.26 -8.24
N THR A 155 9.83 8.05 -7.24
CA THR A 155 9.73 9.52 -7.35
C THR A 155 11.07 10.11 -7.79
N ALA A 156 12.15 9.77 -7.11
CA ALA A 156 13.49 10.24 -7.44
C ALA A 156 13.92 9.82 -8.85
N LYS A 157 13.62 8.56 -9.23
CA LYS A 157 13.89 8.06 -10.57
C LYS A 157 13.13 8.84 -11.64
N TYR A 158 11.85 9.10 -11.45
CA TYR A 158 11.04 9.84 -12.44
C TYR A 158 11.55 11.28 -12.59
N TRP A 159 11.91 11.96 -11.51
CA TRP A 159 12.53 13.28 -11.59
C TRP A 159 13.85 13.25 -12.37
N ASN A 160 14.68 12.25 -12.14
CA ASN A 160 15.92 12.09 -12.91
C ASN A 160 15.64 11.81 -14.40
N ASP A 161 14.66 10.97 -14.71
CA ASP A 161 14.30 10.66 -16.11
C ASP A 161 13.70 11.88 -16.84
N TYR A 162 13.11 12.83 -16.11
CA TYR A 162 12.46 14.02 -16.65
C TYR A 162 13.31 15.29 -16.58
N ARG A 163 14.57 15.20 -16.12
CA ARG A 163 15.45 16.36 -15.88
C ARG A 163 15.69 17.28 -17.10
N PHE A 164 15.47 16.79 -18.29
CA PHE A 164 15.59 17.56 -19.54
C PHE A 164 14.24 18.00 -20.14
N GLY A 165 13.17 17.91 -19.35
CA GLY A 165 11.79 18.26 -19.76
C GLY A 165 10.88 17.03 -19.92
N PHE A 166 9.61 17.34 -20.16
CA PHE A 166 8.52 16.37 -20.26
C PHE A 166 8.20 16.01 -21.69
#